data_f16aff2fad3bac8098c106ed74c38390
#
_entry.id   f16aff2fad3bac8098c106ed74c38390
#
_cell.length_a   1.000
_cell.length_b   1.000
_cell.length_c   1.000
_cell.angle_alpha   90.00
_cell.angle_beta   90.00
_cell.angle_gamma   90.00
#
_symmetry.space_group_name_H-M   'P 1'
#
loop_
_entity.id
_entity.type
_entity.pdbx_description
1 polymer ?
#
loop_
_entity_poly.entity_id
_entity_poly.type
_entity_poly.pdbx_seq_one_letter_code
_entity_poly.pdbx_strand_id
1 'polypeptide(L)'
;VELTRDQKGRRAKEILEDEVFVEVIRVAMESILTQWNLTSFDETDTRESLYYQGRALDEVLRGLRTLVADWTLDQSRKKTRKGRK
;
A
#
# COMPACT_ATOMS: atom_id res chain seq x y z
N VAL A 1 19.99 -10.33 -6.09
CA VAL A 1 19.66 -9.76 -7.39
C VAL A 1 18.72 -8.56 -7.20
N GLU A 2 19.17 -7.41 -7.63
CA GLU A 2 18.35 -6.20 -7.55
C GLU A 2 17.32 -6.17 -8.68
N LEU A 3 16.08 -5.88 -8.31
CA LEU A 3 15.02 -5.68 -9.28
C LEU A 3 15.15 -4.29 -9.92
N THR A 4 14.88 -4.21 -11.22
CA THR A 4 14.82 -2.92 -11.90
C THR A 4 13.57 -2.16 -11.44
N ARG A 5 13.53 -0.86 -11.70
CA ARG A 5 12.37 -0.02 -11.40
C ARG A 5 11.11 -0.54 -12.11
N ASP A 6 11.25 -0.98 -13.36
CA ASP A 6 10.17 -1.58 -14.12
C ASP A 6 9.64 -2.86 -13.46
N GLN A 7 10.55 -3.76 -13.06
CA GLN A 7 10.18 -5.00 -12.39
C GLN A 7 9.48 -4.72 -11.05
N LYS A 8 9.99 -3.79 -10.27
CA LYS A 8 9.40 -3.42 -8.98
C LYS A 8 7.98 -2.89 -9.15
N GLY A 9 7.76 -1.99 -10.09
CA GLY A 9 6.45 -1.40 -10.33
C GLY A 9 5.43 -2.43 -10.79
N ARG A 10 5.81 -3.29 -11.72
CA ARG A 10 4.94 -4.36 -12.22
C ARG A 10 4.58 -5.35 -11.12
N ARG A 11 5.57 -5.77 -10.33
CA ARG A 11 5.35 -6.71 -9.23
C ARG A 11 4.55 -6.09 -8.09
N ALA A 12 4.75 -4.81 -7.81
CA ALA A 12 3.94 -4.09 -6.83
C ALA A 12 2.48 -4.05 -7.25
N LYS A 13 2.21 -3.83 -8.54
CA LYS A 13 0.85 -3.87 -9.07
C LYS A 13 0.22 -5.25 -8.87
N GLU A 14 0.96 -6.31 -9.18
CA GLU A 14 0.50 -7.68 -8.99
C GLU A 14 0.15 -7.96 -7.51
N ILE A 15 0.98 -7.48 -6.59
CA ILE A 15 0.73 -7.62 -5.16
C ILE A 15 -0.56 -6.88 -4.75
N LEU A 16 -0.72 -5.64 -5.20
CA LEU A 16 -1.90 -4.84 -4.85
C LEU A 16 -3.19 -5.41 -5.43
N GLU A 17 -3.11 -6.19 -6.51
CA GLU A 17 -4.26 -6.83 -7.15
C GLU A 17 -4.46 -8.28 -6.70
N ASP A 18 -3.53 -8.82 -5.92
CA ASP A 18 -3.62 -10.19 -5.43
C ASP A 18 -4.78 -10.33 -4.45
N GLU A 19 -5.67 -11.28 -4.70
CA GLU A 19 -6.88 -11.47 -3.90
C GLU A 19 -6.58 -11.81 -2.44
N VAL A 20 -5.54 -12.60 -2.20
CA VAL A 20 -5.15 -12.99 -0.83
C VAL A 20 -4.57 -11.79 -0.10
N PHE A 21 -3.70 -11.03 -0.76
CA PHE A 21 -3.11 -9.83 -0.18
C PHE A 21 -4.20 -8.82 0.20
N VAL A 22 -5.12 -8.54 -0.73
CA VAL A 22 -6.24 -7.61 -0.49
C VAL A 22 -7.08 -8.07 0.70
N GLU A 23 -7.38 -9.36 0.77
CA GLU A 23 -8.18 -9.93 1.87
C GLU A 23 -7.46 -9.80 3.21
N VAL A 24 -6.17 -10.12 3.27
CA VAL A 24 -5.39 -10.02 4.51
C VAL A 24 -5.32 -8.58 5.00
N ILE A 25 -5.08 -7.63 4.09
CA ILE A 25 -5.04 -6.20 4.45
C ILE A 25 -6.42 -5.74 4.95
N ARG A 26 -7.49 -6.14 4.27
CA ARG A 26 -8.86 -5.78 4.69
C ARG A 26 -9.15 -6.29 6.10
N VAL A 27 -8.83 -7.55 6.37
CA VAL A 27 -9.05 -8.15 7.69
C VAL A 27 -8.23 -7.43 8.77
N ALA A 28 -6.97 -7.12 8.46
CA ALA A 28 -6.10 -6.41 9.41
C ALA A 28 -6.65 -5.02 9.74
N MET A 29 -7.09 -4.28 8.73
CA MET A 29 -7.67 -2.94 8.95
C MET A 29 -8.98 -3.00 9.72
N GLU A 30 -9.85 -3.96 9.41
CA GLU A 30 -11.10 -4.16 10.14
C GLU A 30 -10.84 -4.53 11.60
N SER A 31 -9.83 -5.35 11.86
CA SER A 31 -9.45 -5.74 13.22
C SER A 31 -9.01 -4.51 14.03
N ILE A 32 -8.19 -3.65 13.44
CA ILE A 32 -7.73 -2.41 14.10
C ILE A 32 -8.94 -1.52 14.42
N LEU A 33 -9.83 -1.33 13.47
CA LEU A 33 -11.02 -0.50 13.65
C LEU A 33 -11.95 -1.07 14.72
N THR A 34 -12.15 -2.39 14.72
CA THR A 34 -12.97 -3.06 15.71
C THR A 34 -12.40 -2.86 17.12
N GLN A 35 -11.10 -3.06 17.27
CA GLN A 35 -10.42 -2.86 18.55
C GLN A 35 -10.50 -1.40 18.99
N TRP A 36 -10.33 -0.46 18.07
CA TRP A 36 -10.47 0.97 18.34
C TRP A 36 -11.86 1.29 18.90
N ASN A 37 -12.89 0.75 18.27
CA ASN A 37 -14.28 1.00 18.69
C ASN A 37 -14.60 0.39 20.07
N LEU A 38 -13.83 -0.59 20.51
CA LEU A 38 -13.99 -1.19 21.82
C LEU A 38 -13.24 -0.43 22.93
N THR A 39 -12.36 0.50 22.57
CA THR A 39 -11.64 1.31 23.56
C THR A 39 -12.52 2.46 24.05
N SER A 40 -12.31 2.85 25.31
CA SER A 40 -12.87 4.09 25.84
C SER A 40 -11.88 5.24 25.59
N PHE A 41 -12.37 6.47 25.63
CA PHE A 41 -11.55 7.65 25.32
C PHE A 41 -10.35 7.83 26.24
N ASP A 42 -10.39 7.24 27.45
CA ASP A 42 -9.31 7.33 28.43
C ASP A 42 -8.25 6.22 28.27
N GLU A 43 -8.48 5.25 27.38
CA GLU A 43 -7.49 4.22 27.06
C GLU A 43 -6.49 4.72 26.03
N THR A 44 -5.75 5.77 26.38
CA THR A 44 -4.87 6.48 25.44
C THR A 44 -3.74 5.61 24.92
N ASP A 45 -3.14 4.77 25.77
CA ASP A 45 -2.02 3.90 25.34
C ASP A 45 -2.47 2.86 24.32
N THR A 46 -3.64 2.25 24.56
CA THR A 46 -4.21 1.28 23.63
C THR A 46 -4.55 1.93 22.30
N ARG A 47 -5.17 3.11 22.33
CA ARG A 47 -5.52 3.86 21.12
C ARG A 47 -4.29 4.29 20.34
N GLU A 48 -3.25 4.73 21.03
CA GLU A 48 -1.98 5.12 20.41
C GLU A 48 -1.35 3.92 19.69
N SER A 49 -1.33 2.75 20.33
CA SER A 49 -0.81 1.52 19.72
C SER A 49 -1.58 1.16 18.45
N LEU A 50 -2.92 1.23 18.50
CA LEU A 50 -3.76 0.93 17.35
C LEU A 50 -3.54 1.94 16.21
N TYR A 51 -3.37 3.20 16.55
CA TYR A 51 -3.06 4.26 15.58
C TYR A 51 -1.76 3.94 14.84
N TYR A 52 -0.70 3.56 15.56
CA TYR A 52 0.57 3.22 14.93
C TYR A 52 0.49 1.96 14.08
N GLN A 53 -0.31 0.98 14.47
CA GLN A 53 -0.55 -0.22 13.66
C GLN A 53 -1.19 0.16 12.32
N GLY A 54 -2.21 1.02 12.37
CA GLY A 54 -2.87 1.51 11.15
C GLY A 54 -1.93 2.30 10.27
N ARG A 55 -1.07 3.13 10.87
CA ARG A 55 -0.05 3.90 10.15
C ARG A 55 0.94 3.00 9.44
N ALA A 56 1.38 1.93 10.12
CA ALA A 56 2.33 0.99 9.52
C ALA A 56 1.76 0.31 8.28
N LEU A 57 0.50 -0.13 8.36
CA LEU A 57 -0.19 -0.72 7.20
C LEU A 57 -0.32 0.29 6.05
N ASP A 58 -0.68 1.52 6.36
CA ASP A 58 -0.81 2.58 5.37
C ASP A 58 0.52 2.87 4.68
N GLU A 59 1.62 2.88 5.42
CA GLU A 59 2.95 3.10 4.85
C GLU A 59 3.38 1.99 3.90
N VAL A 60 3.08 0.73 4.24
CA VAL A 60 3.35 -0.40 3.35
C VAL A 60 2.56 -0.25 2.04
N LEU A 61 1.26 0.05 2.14
CA LEU A 61 0.41 0.25 0.96
C LEU A 61 0.87 1.43 0.14
N ARG A 62 1.25 2.52 0.80
CA ARG A 62 1.77 3.72 0.11
C ARG A 62 3.05 3.41 -0.64
N GLY A 63 3.95 2.62 -0.05
CA GLY A 63 5.18 2.19 -0.72
C GLY A 63 4.89 1.43 -2.01
N LEU A 64 3.95 0.48 -1.95
CA LEU A 64 3.56 -0.29 -3.13
C LEU A 64 2.90 0.61 -4.19
N ARG A 65 2.01 1.51 -3.78
CA ARG A 65 1.34 2.43 -4.70
C ARG A 65 2.30 3.39 -5.36
N THR A 66 3.32 3.83 -4.64
CA THR A 66 4.37 4.71 -5.19
C THR A 66 5.15 4.00 -6.29
N LEU A 67 5.51 2.74 -6.06
CA LEU A 67 6.20 1.94 -7.08
C LEU A 67 5.36 1.79 -8.35
N VAL A 68 4.06 1.56 -8.19
CA VAL A 68 3.13 1.46 -9.32
C VAL A 68 3.00 2.80 -10.05
N ALA A 69 2.86 3.89 -9.29
CA ALA A 69 2.71 5.24 -9.86
C ALA A 69 3.95 5.62 -10.68
N ASP A 70 5.14 5.36 -10.15
CA ASP A 70 6.40 5.65 -10.85
C ASP A 70 6.54 4.82 -12.12
N TRP A 71 6.20 3.53 -12.03
CA TRP A 71 6.23 2.64 -13.19
C TRP A 71 5.23 3.08 -14.26
N THR A 72 4.01 3.42 -13.87
CA THR A 72 2.96 3.90 -14.78
C THR A 72 3.41 5.17 -15.48
N LEU A 73 4.03 6.09 -14.75
CA LEU A 73 4.56 7.33 -15.32
C LEU A 73 5.66 7.05 -16.32
N ASP A 74 6.58 6.14 -16.01
CA ASP A 74 7.66 5.74 -16.91
C ASP A 74 7.11 5.12 -18.21
N GLN A 75 6.09 4.26 -18.11
CA GLN A 75 5.45 3.66 -19.27
C GLN A 75 4.76 4.73 -20.13
N SER A 76 4.11 5.68 -19.51
CA SER A 76 3.47 6.80 -20.19
C SER A 76 4.50 7.66 -20.95
N ARG A 77 5.64 7.96 -20.33
CA ARG A 77 6.74 8.71 -20.95
C ARG A 77 7.32 7.98 -22.15
N LYS A 78 7.53 6.69 -22.05
CA LYS A 78 8.02 5.85 -23.15
C LYS A 78 7.04 5.86 -24.32
N LYS A 79 5.76 5.75 -24.04
CA LYS A 79 4.69 5.77 -25.04
C LYS A 79 4.63 7.13 -25.76
N THR A 80 4.72 8.22 -25.02
CA THR A 80 4.73 9.58 -25.58
C THR A 80 5.95 9.79 -26.46
N ARG A 81 7.12 9.29 -26.03
CA ARG A 81 8.38 9.40 -26.79
C ARG A 81 8.27 8.66 -28.13
N LYS A 82 7.64 7.49 -28.17
CA LYS A 82 7.41 6.73 -29.38
C LYS A 82 6.41 7.40 -30.32
N GLY A 83 5.46 8.15 -29.80
CA GLY A 83 4.46 8.85 -30.57
C GLY A 83 4.95 10.15 -31.22
N ARG A 84 6.10 10.64 -30.80
CA ARG A 84 6.71 11.85 -31.34
C ARG A 84 7.66 11.52 -32.49
N LYS A 85 7.15 11.48 -33.69
CA LYS A 85 8.00 11.44 -34.88
C LYS A 85 7.87 12.72 -35.66
#